data_fd36ef9e266a46e3f1a4b1ec8990b245
#
_entry.id   fd36ef9e266a46e3f1a4b1ec8990b245
#
_cell.length_a   1.000
_cell.length_b   1.000
_cell.length_c   1.000
_cell.angle_alpha   90.00
_cell.angle_beta   90.00
_cell.angle_gamma   90.00
#
_symmetry.space_group_name_H-M   'P 1'
#
loop_
_entity.id
_entity.type
_entity.pdbx_description
1 polymer ?
#
loop_
_entity_poly.entity_id
_entity_poly.type
_entity_poly.pdbx_seq_one_letter_code
_entity_poly.pdbx_strand_id
1 'polypeptide(L)'
;MKREMKTVAALTVLALAGCAGEKGPAKHDAVKAIEAYFTQQGREATLQRTWRFEVTDAGDLSLKCEKKPNGDHACDVSGTITVLGHLGGQPASQEGKEMKVRMQVTFRPQGEGWQPVDVKDEGTSAG
;
A
#
# COMPACT_ATOMS: atom_id res chain seq x y z
N MET A 1 -43.37 6.58 1.48
CA MET A 1 -43.27 6.27 1.50
C MET A 1 -42.59 6.34 1.76
N LYS A 2 -42.46 6.45 1.63
CA LYS A 2 -42.05 6.37 1.74
C LYS A 2 -41.22 6.48 1.94
N ARG A 3 -41.16 6.60 1.84
CA ARG A 3 -40.57 6.50 2.00
C ARG A 3 -39.67 6.55 2.11
N GLU A 4 -39.47 6.66 2.05
CA GLU A 4 -38.84 6.42 2.06
C GLU A 4 -37.91 6.42 2.14
N MET A 5 -38.09 6.36 2.06
CA MET A 5 -37.41 6.12 2.03
C MET A 5 -36.59 6.22 2.02
N LYS A 6 -36.65 6.18 1.93
CA LYS A 6 -36.05 6.11 1.79
C LYS A 6 -35.09 6.26 1.85
N THR A 7 -35.17 6.41 1.93
CA THR A 7 -34.41 6.32 1.94
C THR A 7 -33.43 6.49 2.14
N VAL A 8 -33.54 6.52 2.23
CA VAL A 8 -32.75 6.39 2.33
C VAL A 8 -31.83 6.42 2.54
N ALA A 9 -31.99 6.31 2.63
CA ALA A 9 -31.24 6.05 2.67
C ALA A 9 -30.43 6.12 2.67
N ALA A 10 -30.51 6.13 2.66
CA ALA A 10 -29.83 5.98 2.47
C ALA A 10 -29.01 6.33 2.60
N LEU A 11 -29.01 6.46 2.68
CA LEU A 11 -28.31 6.68 2.62
C LEU A 11 -27.44 6.82 3.05
N THR A 12 -27.47 6.80 3.20
CA THR A 12 -26.71 6.84 3.41
C THR A 12 -25.88 6.53 3.93
N VAL A 13 -26.00 6.27 4.21
CA VAL A 13 -25.25 5.90 4.48
C VAL A 13 -24.54 5.50 4.23
N LEU A 14 -24.67 5.20 4.29
CA LEU A 14 -23.75 4.85 3.68
C LEU A 14 -22.61 5.59 3.47
N ALA A 15 -22.67 6.44 3.68
CA ALA A 15 -21.65 7.39 3.40
C ALA A 15 -20.39 7.08 4.13
N LEU A 16 -20.51 6.60 5.29
CA LEU A 16 -19.34 6.23 6.06
C LEU A 16 -18.58 5.11 5.43
N ALA A 17 -19.30 4.12 5.01
CA ALA A 17 -18.66 3.03 4.30
C ALA A 17 -18.01 3.56 3.04
N GLY A 18 -18.61 4.58 2.44
CA GLY A 18 -18.07 5.17 1.24
C GLY A 18 -16.82 5.99 1.46
N CYS A 19 -16.55 6.44 2.69
CA CYS A 19 -15.42 7.31 2.90
C CYS A 19 -14.10 6.68 2.49
N ALA A 20 -13.84 5.45 2.91
CA ALA A 20 -12.61 4.78 2.49
C ALA A 20 -12.58 4.59 0.99
N GLY A 21 -13.71 4.17 0.41
CA GLY A 21 -13.78 3.96 -1.02
C GLY A 21 -13.61 5.22 -1.83
N GLU A 22 -14.11 6.36 -1.33
CA GLU A 22 -14.02 7.61 -2.04
C GLU A 22 -12.61 8.16 -2.04
N LYS A 23 -11.92 8.02 -0.93
CA LYS A 23 -10.59 8.59 -0.81
C LYS A 23 -9.51 7.71 -1.44
N GLY A 24 -9.82 6.44 -1.57
CA GLY A 24 -8.85 5.51 -2.10
C GLY A 24 -7.73 5.22 -1.11
N PRO A 25 -6.76 4.41 -1.53
CA PRO A 25 -5.62 4.09 -0.70
C PRO A 25 -4.77 5.31 -0.40
N ALA A 26 -4.18 5.33 0.78
CA ALA A 26 -3.33 6.42 1.22
C ALA A 26 -1.87 5.98 1.15
N LYS A 27 -0.96 6.94 1.44
CA LYS A 27 0.46 6.66 1.39
C LYS A 27 0.85 5.51 2.31
N HIS A 28 0.27 5.45 3.52
CA HIS A 28 0.65 4.37 4.44
C HIS A 28 0.23 2.99 3.92
N ASP A 29 -0.83 2.92 3.12
CA ASP A 29 -1.22 1.66 2.50
C ASP A 29 -0.17 1.22 1.49
N ALA A 30 0.36 2.18 0.72
CA ALA A 30 1.42 1.89 -0.24
C ALA A 30 2.70 1.47 0.48
N VAL A 31 3.03 2.13 1.60
CA VAL A 31 4.22 1.77 2.38
C VAL A 31 4.11 0.34 2.86
N LYS A 32 2.95 -0.06 3.38
CA LYS A 32 2.77 -1.43 3.84
C LYS A 32 2.90 -2.43 2.70
N ALA A 33 2.37 -2.10 1.53
CA ALA A 33 2.48 -2.97 0.37
C ALA A 33 3.93 -3.13 -0.07
N ILE A 34 4.69 -2.04 -0.06
CA ILE A 34 6.11 -2.06 -0.41
C ILE A 34 6.87 -2.92 0.58
N GLU A 35 6.61 -2.72 1.88
CA GLU A 35 7.30 -3.49 2.92
C GLU A 35 7.02 -4.98 2.78
N ALA A 36 5.76 -5.33 2.54
CA ALA A 36 5.39 -6.74 2.41
C ALA A 36 6.04 -7.36 1.17
N TYR A 37 6.03 -6.63 0.06
CA TYR A 37 6.58 -7.13 -1.19
C TYR A 37 8.08 -7.39 -1.07
N PHE A 38 8.84 -6.41 -0.58
CA PHE A 38 10.29 -6.57 -0.49
C PHE A 38 10.71 -7.48 0.67
N THR A 39 9.89 -7.58 1.71
CA THR A 39 10.12 -8.56 2.75
C THR A 39 10.06 -9.97 2.17
N GLN A 40 9.03 -10.24 1.34
CA GLN A 40 8.89 -11.53 0.71
C GLN A 40 10.03 -11.80 -0.27
N GLN A 41 10.38 -10.81 -1.09
CA GLN A 41 11.48 -10.93 -2.02
C GLN A 41 12.80 -11.22 -1.30
N GLY A 42 13.05 -10.51 -0.21
CA GLY A 42 14.27 -10.71 0.56
C GLY A 42 14.34 -12.08 1.21
N ARG A 43 13.22 -12.56 1.72
CA ARG A 43 13.17 -13.91 2.31
C ARG A 43 13.46 -14.98 1.28
N GLU A 44 12.93 -14.81 0.07
CA GLU A 44 13.17 -15.77 -0.99
C GLU A 44 14.61 -15.71 -1.48
N ALA A 45 15.15 -14.51 -1.63
CA ALA A 45 16.51 -14.34 -2.14
C ALA A 45 17.57 -14.81 -1.16
N THR A 46 17.35 -14.58 0.15
CA THR A 46 18.34 -14.90 1.17
C THR A 46 18.06 -16.21 1.87
N LEU A 47 16.88 -16.80 1.67
CA LEU A 47 16.41 -17.99 2.38
C LEU A 47 16.36 -17.76 3.89
N GLN A 48 16.17 -16.50 4.30
CA GLN A 48 16.11 -16.12 5.71
C GLN A 48 14.69 -15.76 6.08
N ARG A 49 14.06 -16.58 6.90
CA ARG A 49 12.66 -16.37 7.29
C ARG A 49 12.47 -15.14 8.16
N THR A 50 13.52 -14.73 8.86
CA THR A 50 13.44 -13.60 9.78
C THR A 50 13.76 -12.26 9.10
N TRP A 51 14.03 -12.28 7.81
CA TRP A 51 14.28 -11.05 7.07
C TRP A 51 13.02 -10.19 7.04
N ARG A 52 13.17 -8.90 7.28
CA ARG A 52 12.08 -7.94 7.22
C ARG A 52 12.59 -6.65 6.61
N PHE A 53 11.77 -6.06 5.78
CA PHE A 53 12.07 -4.82 5.08
C PHE A 53 11.22 -3.71 5.68
N GLU A 54 11.85 -2.63 6.09
CA GLU A 54 11.15 -1.51 6.71
C GLU A 54 11.39 -0.23 5.93
N VAL A 55 10.31 0.52 5.68
CA VAL A 55 10.40 1.86 5.09
C VAL A 55 10.44 2.85 6.25
N THR A 56 11.56 3.56 6.38
CA THR A 56 11.74 4.50 7.47
C THR A 56 11.39 5.92 7.08
N ASP A 57 11.34 6.21 5.78
CA ASP A 57 10.94 7.53 5.29
C ASP A 57 10.29 7.35 3.93
N ALA A 58 9.10 7.89 3.77
CA ALA A 58 8.35 7.85 2.52
C ALA A 58 7.81 9.22 2.14
N GLY A 59 8.50 10.30 2.60
CA GLY A 59 8.02 11.64 2.36
C GLY A 59 7.87 12.00 0.90
N ASP A 60 8.74 11.44 0.05
CA ASP A 60 8.73 11.73 -1.38
C ASP A 60 7.91 10.73 -2.20
N LEU A 61 7.20 9.83 -1.55
CA LEU A 61 6.40 8.85 -2.25
C LEU A 61 5.08 9.47 -2.69
N SER A 62 4.67 9.18 -3.92
CA SER A 62 3.40 9.67 -4.43
C SER A 62 2.59 8.50 -5.00
N LEU A 63 1.27 8.67 -4.91
CA LEU A 63 0.31 7.69 -5.41
C LEU A 63 -0.62 8.37 -6.39
N LYS A 64 -0.90 7.67 -7.48
CA LYS A 64 -1.97 8.05 -8.41
C LYS A 64 -2.83 6.83 -8.61
N CYS A 65 -4.06 6.89 -8.14
CA CYS A 65 -4.93 5.72 -8.12
C CYS A 65 -6.11 5.90 -9.05
N GLU A 66 -6.50 4.81 -9.67
CA GLU A 66 -7.66 4.76 -10.55
C GLU A 66 -8.62 3.70 -10.03
N LYS A 67 -9.86 4.09 -9.83
CA LYS A 67 -10.88 3.16 -9.35
C LYS A 67 -11.33 2.25 -10.50
N LYS A 68 -11.35 0.97 -10.25
CA LYS A 68 -11.79 -0.02 -11.23
C LYS A 68 -13.27 -0.33 -11.05
N PRO A 69 -13.94 -0.87 -12.07
CA PRO A 69 -15.37 -1.18 -11.96
C PRO A 69 -15.73 -2.13 -10.83
N ASN A 70 -14.81 -3.01 -10.45
CA ASN A 70 -15.08 -3.97 -9.38
C ASN A 70 -14.83 -3.40 -7.98
N GLY A 71 -14.48 -2.11 -7.88
CA GLY A 71 -14.22 -1.48 -6.60
C GLY A 71 -12.77 -1.46 -6.18
N ASP A 72 -11.91 -2.20 -6.87
CA ASP A 72 -10.47 -2.14 -6.61
C ASP A 72 -9.90 -0.81 -7.08
N HIS A 73 -8.77 -0.43 -6.53
CA HIS A 73 -8.03 0.76 -6.98
C HIS A 73 -6.65 0.32 -7.44
N ALA A 74 -6.32 0.64 -8.68
CA ALA A 74 -4.99 0.42 -9.23
C ALA A 74 -4.20 1.70 -9.04
N CYS A 75 -3.10 1.63 -8.31
CA CYS A 75 -2.32 2.80 -7.94
C CYS A 75 -0.93 2.72 -8.54
N ASP A 76 -0.51 3.81 -9.18
CA ASP A 76 0.88 3.98 -9.56
C ASP A 76 1.60 4.60 -8.38
N VAL A 77 2.61 3.91 -7.89
CA VAL A 77 3.37 4.33 -6.71
C VAL A 77 4.78 4.62 -7.17
N SER A 78 5.26 5.83 -6.93
CA SER A 78 6.59 6.22 -7.36
C SER A 78 7.20 7.24 -6.42
N GLY A 79 8.52 7.30 -6.40
CA GLY A 79 9.23 8.26 -5.60
C GLY A 79 10.43 7.64 -4.92
N THR A 80 11.07 8.42 -4.05
CA THR A 80 12.22 7.97 -3.29
C THR A 80 11.79 7.63 -1.88
N ILE A 81 12.22 6.49 -1.39
CA ILE A 81 11.99 6.07 0.00
C ILE A 81 13.32 5.74 0.64
N THR A 82 13.36 5.78 1.96
CA THR A 82 14.50 5.31 2.74
C THR A 82 14.09 4.01 3.40
N VAL A 83 14.95 3.01 3.31
CA VAL A 83 14.61 1.65 3.75
C VAL A 83 15.70 1.09 4.64
N LEU A 84 15.32 0.14 5.48
CA LEU A 84 16.23 -0.53 6.39
C LEU A 84 15.83 -1.99 6.46
N GLY A 85 16.79 -2.88 6.23
CA GLY A 85 16.56 -4.31 6.38
C GLY A 85 16.79 -4.75 7.80
N HIS A 86 16.05 -5.75 8.23
CA HIS A 86 16.18 -6.35 9.56
C HIS A 86 16.34 -7.85 9.42
N LEU A 87 17.19 -8.43 10.23
CA LEU A 87 17.39 -9.86 10.26
C LEU A 87 17.36 -10.32 11.71
N GLY A 88 16.42 -11.20 12.04
CA GLY A 88 16.29 -11.68 13.40
C GLY A 88 15.93 -10.60 14.40
N GLY A 89 15.20 -9.55 13.96
CA GLY A 89 14.84 -8.46 14.84
C GLY A 89 15.90 -7.39 15.02
N GLN A 90 17.05 -7.55 14.36
CA GLN A 90 18.14 -6.59 14.45
C GLN A 90 18.32 -5.89 13.12
N PRO A 91 18.59 -4.57 13.11
CA PRO A 91 18.86 -3.88 11.85
C PRO A 91 20.09 -4.50 11.16
N ALA A 92 19.98 -4.70 9.85
CA ALA A 92 21.08 -5.27 9.09
C ALA A 92 22.18 -4.25 8.83
N SER A 93 21.87 -2.96 8.98
CA SER A 93 22.85 -1.89 8.83
C SER A 93 22.47 -0.76 9.78
N GLN A 94 23.40 0.15 10.01
CA GLN A 94 23.15 1.25 10.92
C GLN A 94 22.34 2.37 10.28
N GLU A 95 22.39 2.45 8.98
CA GLU A 95 21.72 3.54 8.26
C GLU A 95 20.82 2.99 7.18
N GLY A 96 19.72 3.67 6.97
CA GLY A 96 18.83 3.34 5.88
C GLY A 96 19.45 3.68 4.53
N LYS A 97 18.93 3.08 3.50
CA LYS A 97 19.36 3.32 2.13
C LYS A 97 18.21 3.92 1.35
N GLU A 98 18.54 4.83 0.45
CA GLU A 98 17.53 5.39 -0.43
C GLU A 98 17.29 4.46 -1.61
N MET A 99 16.03 4.35 -1.97
CA MET A 99 15.62 3.58 -3.14
C MET A 99 14.59 4.39 -3.91
N LYS A 100 14.69 4.33 -5.23
CA LYS A 100 13.65 4.86 -6.09
C LYS A 100 12.72 3.72 -6.44
N VAL A 101 11.45 3.89 -6.13
CA VAL A 101 10.47 2.86 -6.40
C VAL A 101 9.56 3.29 -7.52
N ARG A 102 9.10 2.31 -8.28
CA ARG A 102 8.15 2.51 -9.35
C ARG A 102 7.37 1.23 -9.46
N MET A 103 6.17 1.25 -8.93
CA MET A 103 5.37 0.05 -8.78
C MET A 103 3.93 0.35 -9.13
N GLN A 104 3.23 -0.69 -9.52
CA GLN A 104 1.78 -0.64 -9.64
C GLN A 104 1.20 -1.58 -8.61
N VAL A 105 0.35 -1.05 -7.74
CA VAL A 105 -0.26 -1.84 -6.68
C VAL A 105 -1.76 -1.73 -6.82
N THR A 106 -2.42 -2.88 -6.86
CA THR A 106 -3.88 -2.91 -6.88
C THR A 106 -4.35 -3.20 -5.47
N PHE A 107 -5.21 -2.33 -4.96
CA PHE A 107 -5.76 -2.45 -3.62
C PHE A 107 -7.23 -2.79 -3.68
N ARG A 108 -7.67 -3.60 -2.73
CA ARG A 108 -9.07 -3.97 -2.57
C ARG A 108 -9.57 -3.45 -1.23
N PRO A 109 -10.76 -2.84 -1.17
CA PRO A 109 -11.31 -2.41 0.11
C PRO A 109 -11.47 -3.61 1.02
N GLN A 110 -11.05 -3.46 2.28
CA GLN A 110 -11.21 -4.50 3.28
C GLN A 110 -11.48 -3.82 4.62
N GLY A 111 -12.71 -3.96 5.11
CA GLY A 111 -13.11 -3.26 6.31
C GLY A 111 -13.01 -1.77 6.10
N GLU A 112 -12.29 -1.08 6.96
CA GLU A 112 -12.08 0.36 6.83
C GLU A 112 -10.79 0.69 6.13
N GLY A 113 -10.07 -0.30 5.66
CA GLY A 113 -8.78 -0.08 5.04
C GLY A 113 -8.68 -0.71 3.67
N TRP A 114 -7.47 -0.90 3.24
CA TRP A 114 -7.15 -1.40 1.90
C TRP A 114 -6.17 -2.55 2.01
N GLN A 115 -6.37 -3.56 1.18
CA GLN A 115 -5.48 -4.71 1.12
C GLN A 115 -4.86 -4.79 -0.27
N PRO A 116 -3.53 -4.88 -0.38
CA PRO A 116 -2.93 -5.10 -1.70
C PRO A 116 -3.24 -6.51 -2.17
N VAL A 117 -3.73 -6.61 -3.39
CA VAL A 117 -4.05 -7.91 -3.99
C VAL A 117 -3.17 -8.22 -5.19
N ASP A 118 -2.43 -7.24 -5.67
CA ASP A 118 -1.49 -7.43 -6.78
C ASP A 118 -0.42 -6.35 -6.69
N VAL A 119 0.84 -6.73 -6.82
CA VAL A 119 1.96 -5.80 -6.79
C VAL A 119 2.85 -6.12 -7.98
N LYS A 120 3.13 -5.09 -8.77
CA LYS A 120 3.99 -5.21 -9.94
C LYS A 120 5.11 -4.19 -9.83
N ASP A 121 6.34 -4.68 -9.76
CA ASP A 121 7.52 -3.83 -9.69
C ASP A 121 7.91 -3.43 -11.11
N GLU A 122 7.88 -2.13 -11.39
CA GLU A 122 8.11 -1.62 -12.73
C GLU A 122 9.47 -0.97 -12.89
N GLY A 123 10.33 -1.00 -11.88
CA GLY A 123 11.64 -0.43 -12.05
C GLY A 123 12.25 0.16 -10.79
N THR A 124 12.15 -0.56 -9.69
CA THR A 124 12.80 -0.11 -8.46
C THR A 124 14.31 -0.20 -8.62
N SER A 125 15.02 0.81 -8.14
CA SER A 125 16.47 0.87 -8.24
C SER A 125 17.04 1.55 -7.01
N ALA A 126 18.35 1.33 -6.78
CA ALA A 126 19.06 2.02 -5.72
C ALA A 126 19.08 3.51 -6.04
N GLY A 127 18.80 4.32 -5.04
CA GLY A 127 18.73 5.76 -5.19
C GLY A 127 20.05 6.46 -5.29
#